data_09fab1ed14aa6392f27bca031360d8a8
#
_entry.id   09fab1ed14aa6392f27bca031360d8a8
#
_cell.length_a   1.000
_cell.length_b   1.000
_cell.length_c   1.000
_cell.angle_alpha   90.00
_cell.angle_beta   90.00
_cell.angle_gamma   90.00
#
_symmetry.space_group_name_H-M   'P 1'
#
loop_
_entity.id
_entity.type
_entity.pdbx_description
1 polymer ?
#
loop_
_entity_poly.entity_id
_entity_poly.type
_entity_poly.pdbx_seq_one_letter_code
_entity_poly.pdbx_strand_id
1 'polypeptide(L)'
;MTKNFYCLLLGGALLGSCTVQLAGVPNQTPAQVQATYRVTKDVAYGTDKEQTLDMYLSPTANRLKQKNYTIVFLHGGGYYVSDKAREERYIQPYLKKGMNVVNMNYRIKRGVPLATEDLTYALNFLRANNAAYHLDLNRVIVTGFSAGAHIASLVAVTANDPAYSPKLASGIKIAGVVNFSGPVDGLDVVEKVFMSNDVLVMKAIGVALFPETTDYAPKEYIRKYEPITYFDKNDPPFFIWQGGKDDQVPPVTFEKFVALLQQNPQKNEVLFVPEGQHSPSAAELATAYQAIFEFLDKKVK
;
A
#
# COMPACT_ATOMS: atom_id res chain seq x y z
N MET A 1 17.39 -31.56 8.55
CA MET A 1 16.34 -30.51 8.54
C MET A 1 16.85 -29.40 7.65
N THR A 2 16.50 -29.44 6.39
CA THR A 2 16.98 -28.49 5.36
C THR A 2 16.02 -27.30 5.33
N LYS A 3 16.49 -26.18 5.82
CA LYS A 3 15.78 -24.90 5.68
C LYS A 3 15.91 -24.41 4.24
N ASN A 4 14.86 -24.55 3.46
CA ASN A 4 14.78 -23.89 2.15
C ASN A 4 14.50 -22.39 2.36
N PHE A 5 15.57 -21.62 2.42
CA PHE A 5 15.50 -20.17 2.30
C PHE A 5 15.40 -19.82 0.81
N TYR A 6 14.27 -19.32 0.40
CA TYR A 6 14.15 -18.67 -0.90
C TYR A 6 14.90 -17.32 -0.85
N CYS A 7 16.11 -17.38 -1.37
CA CYS A 7 16.92 -16.22 -1.67
C CYS A 7 16.22 -15.41 -2.77
N LEU A 8 15.61 -14.30 -2.44
CA LEU A 8 15.22 -13.30 -3.41
C LEU A 8 16.35 -12.29 -3.55
N LEU A 9 16.93 -12.27 -4.76
CA LEU A 9 17.76 -11.21 -5.32
C LEU A 9 19.24 -11.19 -4.99
N LEU A 10 20.00 -11.70 -5.94
CA LEU A 10 21.06 -10.99 -6.63
C LEU A 10 21.66 -11.94 -7.69
N GLY A 11 21.25 -11.83 -8.88
CA GLY A 11 21.84 -12.55 -10.03
C GLY A 11 21.18 -12.04 -11.30
N GLY A 12 21.93 -11.35 -12.10
CA GLY A 12 21.46 -10.77 -13.32
C GLY A 12 20.98 -11.80 -14.34
N ALA A 13 20.13 -11.29 -15.25
CA ALA A 13 19.72 -11.84 -16.52
C ALA A 13 18.93 -13.16 -16.49
N LEU A 14 17.67 -12.98 -16.70
CA LEU A 14 16.83 -13.56 -17.75
C LEU A 14 15.40 -13.12 -17.45
N LEU A 15 14.91 -12.23 -18.27
CA LEU A 15 13.52 -11.75 -18.27
C LEU A 15 12.58 -12.90 -18.62
N GLY A 16 12.28 -13.73 -17.65
CA GLY A 16 11.11 -14.57 -17.63
C GLY A 16 10.00 -13.78 -16.97
N SER A 17 9.13 -13.19 -17.76
CA SER A 17 7.88 -12.58 -17.32
C SER A 17 7.03 -13.66 -16.65
N CYS A 18 7.13 -13.84 -15.33
CA CYS A 18 6.18 -14.64 -14.58
C CYS A 18 4.84 -13.91 -14.55
N THR A 19 4.05 -14.10 -15.60
CA THR A 19 2.65 -13.70 -15.62
C THR A 19 1.86 -14.64 -14.72
N VAL A 20 1.58 -14.19 -13.51
CA VAL A 20 0.70 -14.90 -12.61
C VAL A 20 -0.73 -14.69 -13.09
N GLN A 21 -1.33 -15.74 -13.60
CA GLN A 21 -2.71 -15.77 -14.06
C GLN A 21 -3.64 -15.94 -12.85
N LEU A 22 -4.43 -14.92 -12.54
CA LEU A 22 -5.54 -15.04 -11.59
C LEU A 22 -6.59 -15.98 -12.20
N ALA A 23 -7.05 -16.98 -11.46
CA ALA A 23 -8.02 -17.95 -11.96
C ALA A 23 -9.28 -17.25 -12.50
N GLY A 24 -9.61 -17.50 -13.76
CA GLY A 24 -10.82 -17.01 -14.43
C GLY A 24 -10.74 -15.66 -15.14
N VAL A 25 -9.63 -14.90 -15.03
CA VAL A 25 -9.46 -13.63 -15.75
C VAL A 25 -8.05 -13.54 -16.33
N PRO A 26 -7.85 -13.45 -17.64
CA PRO A 26 -6.52 -13.32 -18.22
C PRO A 26 -5.87 -12.01 -17.77
N ASN A 27 -4.58 -12.07 -17.42
CA ASN A 27 -3.81 -10.85 -17.15
C ASN A 27 -3.80 -9.99 -18.41
N GLN A 28 -4.13 -8.72 -18.27
CA GLN A 28 -3.95 -7.79 -19.37
C GLN A 28 -2.46 -7.59 -19.59
N THR A 29 -2.01 -7.72 -20.84
CA THR A 29 -0.65 -7.34 -21.18
C THR A 29 -0.50 -5.81 -21.08
N PRO A 30 0.71 -5.28 -20.93
CA PRO A 30 0.94 -3.83 -20.98
C PRO A 30 0.31 -3.17 -22.23
N ALA A 31 0.33 -3.84 -23.37
CA ALA A 31 -0.32 -3.35 -24.59
C ALA A 31 -1.85 -3.30 -24.48
N GLN A 32 -2.48 -4.28 -23.85
CA GLN A 32 -3.94 -4.29 -23.62
C GLN A 32 -4.38 -3.20 -22.64
N VAL A 33 -3.60 -2.97 -21.58
CA VAL A 33 -3.85 -1.86 -20.65
C VAL A 33 -3.74 -0.53 -21.39
N GLN A 34 -2.71 -0.36 -22.20
CA GLN A 34 -2.48 0.87 -22.97
C GLN A 34 -3.58 1.13 -24.01
N ALA A 35 -4.14 0.08 -24.62
CA ALA A 35 -5.25 0.22 -25.58
C ALA A 35 -6.58 0.65 -24.90
N THR A 36 -6.73 0.32 -23.61
CA THR A 36 -7.99 0.61 -22.86
C THR A 36 -7.89 1.87 -22.02
N TYR A 37 -6.69 2.21 -21.53
CA TYR A 37 -6.43 3.31 -20.61
C TYR A 37 -5.61 4.42 -21.26
N ARG A 38 -5.85 5.67 -20.85
CA ARG A 38 -4.87 6.73 -21.05
C ARG A 38 -3.80 6.57 -19.98
N VAL A 39 -2.61 6.14 -20.40
CA VAL A 39 -1.49 5.87 -19.49
C VAL A 39 -0.49 7.01 -19.59
N THR A 40 -0.11 7.59 -18.44
CA THR A 40 0.99 8.53 -18.32
C THR A 40 1.95 8.01 -17.27
N LYS A 41 3.19 7.79 -17.66
CA LYS A 41 4.24 7.21 -16.82
C LYS A 41 5.16 8.29 -16.27
N ASP A 42 5.77 8.02 -15.12
CA ASP A 42 6.85 8.79 -14.50
C ASP A 42 6.53 10.29 -14.30
N VAL A 43 5.27 10.59 -13.97
CA VAL A 43 4.85 11.96 -13.66
C VAL A 43 5.45 12.36 -12.32
N ALA A 44 6.30 13.40 -12.31
CA ALA A 44 6.87 13.93 -11.09
C ALA A 44 5.80 14.64 -10.25
N TYR A 45 5.67 14.28 -8.98
CA TYR A 45 4.80 14.95 -8.01
C TYR A 45 5.57 15.76 -6.97
N GLY A 46 6.90 15.71 -7.02
CA GLY A 46 7.83 16.45 -6.18
C GLY A 46 9.16 16.68 -6.89
N THR A 47 10.16 17.15 -6.14
CA THR A 47 11.48 17.49 -6.67
C THR A 47 12.51 16.36 -6.62
N ASP A 48 12.22 15.31 -5.84
CA ASP A 48 13.08 14.15 -5.76
C ASP A 48 12.83 13.20 -6.93
N LYS A 49 13.88 12.56 -7.44
CA LYS A 49 13.80 11.61 -8.56
C LYS A 49 12.89 10.42 -8.27
N GLU A 50 12.68 10.07 -7.00
CA GLU A 50 11.82 8.97 -6.57
C GLU A 50 10.36 9.42 -6.43
N GLN A 51 10.09 10.72 -6.38
CA GLN A 51 8.74 11.27 -6.30
C GLN A 51 8.03 11.25 -7.66
N THR A 52 7.77 10.05 -8.17
CA THR A 52 7.11 9.83 -9.47
C THR A 52 5.91 8.91 -9.32
N LEU A 53 4.93 9.08 -10.22
CA LEU A 53 3.76 8.22 -10.28
C LEU A 53 3.38 7.89 -11.73
N ASP A 54 2.73 6.74 -11.92
CA ASP A 54 2.10 6.34 -13.16
C ASP A 54 0.59 6.48 -13.00
N MET A 55 -0.05 7.10 -13.98
CA MET A 55 -1.50 7.25 -14.02
C MET A 55 -2.11 6.36 -15.10
N TYR A 56 -3.09 5.59 -14.72
CA TYR A 56 -3.93 4.77 -15.59
C TYR A 56 -5.35 5.32 -15.51
N LEU A 57 -5.72 6.16 -16.48
CA LEU A 57 -7.01 6.83 -16.51
C LEU A 57 -7.99 6.09 -17.41
N SER A 58 -9.01 5.54 -16.81
CA SER A 58 -10.02 4.74 -17.49
C SER A 58 -11.01 5.62 -18.25
N PRO A 59 -11.27 5.38 -19.54
CA PRO A 59 -12.28 6.11 -20.28
C PRO A 59 -13.70 5.78 -19.82
N THR A 60 -13.86 4.72 -19.01
CA THR A 60 -15.15 4.23 -18.55
C THR A 60 -15.37 4.42 -17.05
N ALA A 61 -14.40 4.99 -16.30
CA ALA A 61 -14.50 5.15 -14.86
C ALA A 61 -15.80 5.86 -14.44
N ASN A 62 -16.21 6.91 -15.13
CA ASN A 62 -17.44 7.65 -14.84
C ASN A 62 -18.72 6.80 -15.00
N ARG A 63 -18.66 5.68 -15.74
CA ARG A 63 -19.78 4.73 -15.86
C ARG A 63 -19.95 3.85 -14.64
N LEU A 64 -18.92 3.76 -13.78
CA LEU A 64 -18.98 3.01 -12.53
C LEU A 64 -19.84 3.70 -11.46
N LYS A 65 -20.36 4.91 -11.74
CA LYS A 65 -21.24 5.70 -10.85
C LYS A 65 -20.60 5.89 -9.47
N GLN A 66 -21.30 5.40 -8.44
CA GLN A 66 -20.83 5.52 -7.04
C GLN A 66 -19.57 4.70 -6.73
N LYS A 67 -19.14 3.82 -7.65
CA LYS A 67 -17.96 2.96 -7.51
C LYS A 67 -16.75 3.46 -8.32
N ASN A 68 -16.81 4.68 -8.81
CA ASN A 68 -15.72 5.33 -9.51
C ASN A 68 -14.65 5.80 -8.49
N TYR A 69 -13.95 4.84 -7.89
CA TYR A 69 -12.85 5.14 -6.98
C TYR A 69 -11.58 5.53 -7.75
N THR A 70 -10.81 6.46 -7.17
CA THR A 70 -9.41 6.66 -7.54
C THR A 70 -8.54 5.79 -6.64
N ILE A 71 -7.95 4.76 -7.20
CA ILE A 71 -7.06 3.84 -6.48
C ILE A 71 -5.66 4.44 -6.47
N VAL A 72 -5.04 4.61 -5.30
CA VAL A 72 -3.65 5.03 -5.15
C VAL A 72 -2.88 3.89 -4.50
N PHE A 73 -1.98 3.27 -5.25
CA PHE A 73 -1.20 2.11 -4.82
C PHE A 73 0.25 2.48 -4.52
N LEU A 74 0.77 1.96 -3.42
CA LEU A 74 2.14 2.10 -2.96
C LEU A 74 2.83 0.74 -2.88
N HIS A 75 4.04 0.64 -3.45
CA HIS A 75 4.82 -0.58 -3.44
C HIS A 75 5.39 -0.94 -2.06
N GLY A 76 5.77 -2.21 -1.87
CA GLY A 76 6.50 -2.68 -0.70
C GLY A 76 8.00 -2.38 -0.77
N GLY A 77 8.80 -3.18 -0.05
CA GLY A 77 10.26 -3.13 -0.10
C GLY A 77 10.93 -2.50 1.12
N GLY A 78 10.24 -2.45 2.27
CA GLY A 78 10.81 -2.07 3.57
C GLY A 78 11.43 -0.68 3.59
N TYR A 79 10.89 0.27 2.82
CA TYR A 79 11.42 1.64 2.67
C TYR A 79 12.84 1.71 2.10
N TYR A 80 13.38 0.61 1.59
CA TYR A 80 14.77 0.51 1.17
C TYR A 80 14.94 0.11 -0.29
N VAL A 81 14.06 -0.75 -0.80
CA VAL A 81 14.13 -1.29 -2.17
C VAL A 81 12.76 -1.28 -2.84
N SER A 82 12.72 -1.72 -4.10
CA SER A 82 11.52 -1.81 -4.93
C SER A 82 11.14 -0.50 -5.64
N ASP A 83 10.14 -0.59 -6.44
CA ASP A 83 9.52 0.51 -7.18
C ASP A 83 8.10 0.12 -7.63
N LYS A 84 7.35 1.11 -8.16
CA LYS A 84 5.99 0.95 -8.64
C LYS A 84 5.80 -0.13 -9.72
N ALA A 85 6.81 -0.35 -10.56
CA ALA A 85 6.71 -1.32 -11.67
C ALA A 85 6.80 -2.78 -11.19
N ARG A 86 7.52 -3.03 -10.09
CA ARG A 86 7.70 -4.38 -9.55
C ARG A 86 6.45 -4.98 -8.92
N GLU A 87 5.51 -4.14 -8.51
CA GLU A 87 4.32 -4.52 -7.77
C GLU A 87 3.02 -4.38 -8.59
N GLU A 88 3.13 -4.29 -9.93
CA GLU A 88 1.98 -4.13 -10.83
C GLU A 88 0.89 -5.21 -10.65
N ARG A 89 1.21 -6.39 -10.13
CA ARG A 89 0.24 -7.45 -9.85
C ARG A 89 -0.89 -6.99 -8.92
N TYR A 90 -0.62 -6.05 -8.02
CA TYR A 90 -1.62 -5.51 -7.10
C TYR A 90 -2.55 -4.48 -7.76
N ILE A 91 -2.15 -3.84 -8.84
CA ILE A 91 -3.02 -2.89 -9.54
C ILE A 91 -3.86 -3.53 -10.65
N GLN A 92 -3.41 -4.65 -11.20
CA GLN A 92 -4.09 -5.34 -12.31
C GLN A 92 -5.58 -5.62 -12.07
N PRO A 93 -6.03 -6.11 -10.90
CA PRO A 93 -7.44 -6.35 -10.65
C PRO A 93 -8.30 -5.08 -10.70
N TYR A 94 -7.79 -3.95 -10.22
CA TYR A 94 -8.48 -2.66 -10.30
C TYR A 94 -8.60 -2.18 -11.76
N LEU A 95 -7.51 -2.33 -12.54
CA LEU A 95 -7.52 -2.01 -13.97
C LEU A 95 -8.57 -2.84 -14.73
N LYS A 96 -8.65 -4.13 -14.42
CA LYS A 96 -9.68 -5.02 -15.01
C LYS A 96 -11.11 -4.60 -14.68
N LYS A 97 -11.31 -3.93 -13.54
CA LYS A 97 -12.62 -3.37 -13.15
C LYS A 97 -12.90 -2.00 -13.79
N GLY A 98 -11.98 -1.44 -14.57
CA GLY A 98 -12.16 -0.15 -15.22
C GLY A 98 -11.98 1.05 -14.28
N MET A 99 -11.32 0.87 -13.14
CA MET A 99 -11.08 1.94 -12.17
C MET A 99 -9.88 2.81 -12.58
N ASN A 100 -9.87 4.07 -12.17
CA ASN A 100 -8.67 4.90 -12.25
C ASN A 100 -7.63 4.42 -11.24
N VAL A 101 -6.38 4.31 -11.68
CA VAL A 101 -5.29 3.86 -10.82
C VAL A 101 -4.11 4.82 -10.93
N VAL A 102 -3.59 5.20 -9.78
CA VAL A 102 -2.33 5.91 -9.59
C VAL A 102 -1.37 4.95 -8.90
N ASN A 103 -0.29 4.58 -9.57
CA ASN A 103 0.73 3.68 -9.04
C ASN A 103 1.98 4.51 -8.76
N MET A 104 2.36 4.67 -7.49
CA MET A 104 3.37 5.65 -7.12
C MET A 104 4.62 5.06 -6.48
N ASN A 105 5.74 5.70 -6.75
CA ASN A 105 6.96 5.60 -5.98
C ASN A 105 6.93 6.60 -4.81
N TYR A 106 7.76 6.35 -3.83
CA TYR A 106 8.04 7.24 -2.71
C TYR A 106 9.53 7.20 -2.39
N ARG A 107 10.05 8.19 -1.67
CA ARG A 107 11.46 8.27 -1.29
C ARG A 107 11.86 7.08 -0.43
N ILE A 108 12.73 6.23 -0.95
CA ILE A 108 13.30 5.08 -0.25
C ILE A 108 14.65 5.46 0.40
N LYS A 109 15.11 4.65 1.39
CA LYS A 109 16.36 4.83 2.15
C LYS A 109 16.41 6.10 3.00
N ARG A 110 15.27 6.75 3.24
CA ARG A 110 15.16 8.01 3.99
C ARG A 110 14.18 7.96 5.15
N GLY A 111 13.67 6.78 5.45
CA GLY A 111 12.81 6.52 6.60
C GLY A 111 11.32 6.66 6.36
N VAL A 112 10.60 6.10 7.31
CA VAL A 112 9.14 6.13 7.38
C VAL A 112 8.57 7.56 7.29
N PRO A 113 9.17 8.57 7.99
CA PRO A 113 8.62 9.93 7.97
C PRO A 113 8.49 10.50 6.57
N LEU A 114 9.57 10.51 5.79
CA LEU A 114 9.58 11.11 4.44
C LEU A 114 8.72 10.30 3.45
N ALA A 115 8.74 8.97 3.57
CA ALA A 115 7.90 8.12 2.72
C ALA A 115 6.40 8.35 2.98
N THR A 116 6.02 8.63 4.24
CA THR A 116 4.63 8.95 4.61
C THR A 116 4.19 10.30 4.05
N GLU A 117 5.07 11.32 4.14
CA GLU A 117 4.82 12.63 3.54
C GLU A 117 4.56 12.54 2.03
N ASP A 118 5.27 11.64 1.35
CA ASP A 118 5.20 11.49 -0.10
C ASP A 118 3.79 11.13 -0.60
N LEU A 119 3.04 10.29 0.13
CA LEU A 119 1.65 10.01 -0.24
C LEU A 119 0.80 11.28 -0.15
N THR A 120 0.98 12.09 0.89
CA THR A 120 0.26 13.36 1.03
C THR A 120 0.64 14.36 -0.08
N TYR A 121 1.92 14.45 -0.43
CA TYR A 121 2.38 15.28 -1.55
C TYR A 121 1.80 14.81 -2.89
N ALA A 122 1.80 13.51 -3.14
CA ALA A 122 1.21 12.94 -4.35
C ALA A 122 -0.29 13.24 -4.46
N LEU A 123 -1.05 13.06 -3.38
CA LEU A 123 -2.48 13.38 -3.35
C LEU A 123 -2.73 14.87 -3.58
N ASN A 124 -1.94 15.74 -2.96
CA ASN A 124 -2.03 17.19 -3.15
C ASN A 124 -1.66 17.60 -4.58
N PHE A 125 -0.65 16.98 -5.18
CA PHE A 125 -0.30 17.16 -6.59
C PHE A 125 -1.46 16.76 -7.51
N LEU A 126 -2.07 15.60 -7.28
CA LEU A 126 -3.25 15.16 -8.05
C LEU A 126 -4.39 16.15 -7.91
N ARG A 127 -4.62 16.70 -6.71
CA ARG A 127 -5.65 17.74 -6.48
C ARG A 127 -5.39 19.02 -7.25
N ALA A 128 -4.16 19.51 -7.20
CA ALA A 128 -3.75 20.75 -7.89
C ALA A 128 -3.87 20.62 -9.43
N ASN A 129 -3.66 19.43 -9.97
CA ASN A 129 -3.66 19.16 -11.41
C ASN A 129 -4.92 18.43 -11.90
N ASN A 130 -5.97 18.31 -11.07
CA ASN A 130 -7.13 17.46 -11.38
C ASN A 130 -7.98 17.93 -12.56
N ALA A 131 -7.84 19.19 -12.99
CA ALA A 131 -8.47 19.68 -14.22
C ALA A 131 -8.00 18.90 -15.47
N ALA A 132 -6.77 18.36 -15.46
CA ALA A 132 -6.22 17.56 -16.55
C ALA A 132 -6.54 16.06 -16.41
N TYR A 133 -6.75 15.57 -15.19
CA TYR A 133 -6.86 14.14 -14.89
C TYR A 133 -8.30 13.67 -14.70
N HIS A 134 -9.17 14.54 -14.22
CA HIS A 134 -10.59 14.26 -13.94
C HIS A 134 -10.80 13.07 -13.00
N LEU A 135 -9.95 12.93 -11.97
CA LEU A 135 -10.06 11.91 -10.93
C LEU A 135 -11.17 12.29 -9.93
N ASP A 136 -11.87 11.28 -9.41
CA ASP A 136 -12.74 11.50 -8.24
C ASP A 136 -11.88 11.46 -6.96
N LEU A 137 -11.45 12.63 -6.51
CA LEU A 137 -10.62 12.77 -5.32
C LEU A 137 -11.44 12.80 -4.01
N ASN A 138 -12.78 12.79 -4.09
CA ASN A 138 -13.64 12.57 -2.93
C ASN A 138 -13.82 11.08 -2.60
N ARG A 139 -13.29 10.19 -3.45
CA ARG A 139 -13.40 8.73 -3.33
C ARG A 139 -12.07 8.04 -3.57
N VAL A 140 -11.05 8.45 -2.82
CA VAL A 140 -9.71 7.86 -2.92
C VAL A 140 -9.65 6.59 -2.07
N ILE A 141 -9.24 5.49 -2.68
CA ILE A 141 -8.83 4.27 -1.97
C ILE A 141 -7.31 4.26 -1.95
N VAL A 142 -6.74 4.36 -0.78
CA VAL A 142 -5.30 4.17 -0.61
C VAL A 142 -5.01 2.71 -0.32
N THR A 143 -4.06 2.14 -1.01
CA THR A 143 -3.72 0.73 -0.91
C THR A 143 -2.24 0.51 -1.10
N GLY A 144 -1.73 -0.59 -0.60
CA GLY A 144 -0.33 -0.93 -0.79
C GLY A 144 0.00 -2.32 -0.28
N PHE A 145 1.26 -2.69 -0.49
CA PHE A 145 1.84 -3.90 0.03
C PHE A 145 2.96 -3.57 1.04
N SER A 146 3.01 -4.28 2.19
CA SER A 146 4.09 -4.16 3.17
C SER A 146 4.32 -2.69 3.59
N ALA A 147 5.50 -2.13 3.40
CA ALA A 147 5.81 -0.72 3.68
C ALA A 147 4.82 0.26 3.03
N GLY A 148 4.40 0.02 1.77
CA GLY A 148 3.40 0.85 1.09
C GLY A 148 2.01 0.78 1.74
N ALA A 149 1.62 -0.38 2.25
CA ALA A 149 0.37 -0.54 2.98
C ALA A 149 0.39 0.15 4.34
N HIS A 150 1.56 0.17 5.00
CA HIS A 150 1.76 0.96 6.22
C HIS A 150 1.57 2.47 5.92
N ILE A 151 2.26 3.00 4.89
CA ILE A 151 2.12 4.42 4.49
C ILE A 151 0.65 4.76 4.21
N ALA A 152 -0.04 3.91 3.42
CA ALA A 152 -1.45 4.10 3.10
C ALA A 152 -2.33 4.15 4.36
N SER A 153 -2.10 3.21 5.29
CA SER A 153 -2.84 3.12 6.55
C SER A 153 -2.60 4.35 7.43
N LEU A 154 -1.34 4.76 7.60
CA LEU A 154 -0.99 5.89 8.46
C LEU A 154 -1.57 7.21 7.92
N VAL A 155 -1.41 7.49 6.63
CA VAL A 155 -1.95 8.72 6.03
C VAL A 155 -3.48 8.75 6.12
N ALA A 156 -4.14 7.60 6.01
CA ALA A 156 -5.59 7.55 6.11
C ALA A 156 -6.12 7.92 7.50
N VAL A 157 -5.46 7.46 8.58
CA VAL A 157 -5.88 7.75 9.96
C VAL A 157 -5.40 9.13 10.46
N THR A 158 -4.36 9.69 9.82
CA THR A 158 -3.84 11.03 10.17
C THR A 158 -4.39 12.15 9.31
N ALA A 159 -5.19 11.84 8.28
CA ALA A 159 -5.69 12.81 7.30
C ALA A 159 -6.44 13.99 7.94
N ASN A 160 -7.14 13.75 9.05
CA ASN A 160 -7.92 14.75 9.78
C ASN A 160 -7.25 15.21 11.08
N ASP A 161 -6.10 14.66 11.46
CA ASP A 161 -5.41 15.05 12.68
C ASP A 161 -4.77 16.44 12.51
N PRO A 162 -5.17 17.46 13.32
CA PRO A 162 -4.64 18.81 13.21
C PRO A 162 -3.15 18.89 13.53
N ALA A 163 -2.60 17.98 14.30
CA ALA A 163 -1.18 17.95 14.65
C ALA A 163 -0.29 17.27 13.60
N TYR A 164 -0.87 16.48 12.69
CA TYR A 164 -0.08 15.76 11.68
C TYR A 164 0.23 16.65 10.47
N SER A 165 1.45 16.55 9.94
CA SER A 165 1.94 17.30 8.79
C SER A 165 2.69 16.36 7.83
N PRO A 166 2.62 16.58 6.49
CA PRO A 166 1.85 17.61 5.78
C PRO A 166 0.33 17.34 5.77
N LYS A 167 -0.46 18.38 5.48
CA LYS A 167 -1.93 18.29 5.41
C LYS A 167 -2.40 17.89 4.02
N LEU A 168 -3.47 17.13 3.96
CA LEU A 168 -4.23 16.95 2.72
C LEU A 168 -4.92 18.26 2.31
N ALA A 169 -4.84 18.58 1.03
CA ALA A 169 -5.56 19.70 0.45
C ALA A 169 -7.08 19.48 0.52
N SER A 170 -7.83 20.57 0.64
CA SER A 170 -9.30 20.50 0.64
C SER A 170 -9.83 19.86 -0.65
N GLY A 171 -10.90 19.06 -0.53
CA GLY A 171 -11.48 18.34 -1.65
C GLY A 171 -10.79 17.02 -1.96
N ILE A 172 -9.97 16.51 -1.04
CA ILE A 172 -9.49 15.12 -1.04
C ILE A 172 -10.16 14.40 0.13
N LYS A 173 -10.76 13.25 -0.16
CA LYS A 173 -11.31 12.36 0.87
C LYS A 173 -10.80 10.94 0.64
N ILE A 174 -10.07 10.40 1.61
CA ILE A 174 -9.74 8.97 1.65
C ILE A 174 -11.02 8.24 2.07
N ALA A 175 -11.56 7.45 1.16
CA ALA A 175 -12.83 6.75 1.33
C ALA A 175 -12.64 5.33 1.87
N GLY A 176 -11.46 4.76 1.75
CA GLY A 176 -11.14 3.42 2.26
C GLY A 176 -9.66 3.10 2.18
N VAL A 177 -9.26 2.10 2.93
CA VAL A 177 -7.89 1.57 2.98
C VAL A 177 -7.91 0.09 2.64
N VAL A 178 -6.99 -0.35 1.77
CA VAL A 178 -6.71 -1.76 1.54
C VAL A 178 -5.25 -2.02 1.90
N ASN A 179 -5.03 -2.75 2.98
CA ASN A 179 -3.71 -3.05 3.52
C ASN A 179 -3.35 -4.51 3.27
N PHE A 180 -2.29 -4.74 2.49
CA PHE A 180 -1.67 -6.06 2.32
C PHE A 180 -0.40 -6.15 3.16
N SER A 181 -0.45 -6.84 4.29
CA SER A 181 0.69 -7.11 5.18
C SER A 181 1.50 -5.88 5.62
N GLY A 182 0.89 -4.70 5.65
CA GLY A 182 1.57 -3.49 6.14
C GLY A 182 1.40 -3.36 7.65
N PRO A 183 2.46 -3.14 8.44
CA PRO A 183 2.35 -3.04 9.89
C PRO A 183 1.41 -1.90 10.30
N VAL A 184 0.64 -2.12 11.36
CA VAL A 184 -0.32 -1.14 11.90
C VAL A 184 -0.07 -0.83 13.38
N ASP A 185 0.68 -1.70 14.06
CA ASP A 185 1.17 -1.62 15.44
C ASP A 185 2.55 -2.27 15.50
N GLY A 186 3.34 -2.00 16.52
CA GLY A 186 4.59 -2.72 16.76
C GLY A 186 5.66 -2.56 15.68
N LEU A 187 5.84 -1.37 15.14
CA LEU A 187 6.96 -1.09 14.22
C LEU A 187 8.33 -1.42 14.82
N ASP A 188 8.48 -1.32 16.13
CA ASP A 188 9.70 -1.73 16.83
C ASP A 188 9.93 -3.25 16.77
N VAL A 189 8.87 -4.04 16.68
CA VAL A 189 8.97 -5.49 16.44
C VAL A 189 9.45 -5.75 15.02
N VAL A 190 8.88 -5.06 14.03
CA VAL A 190 9.28 -5.18 12.62
C VAL A 190 10.74 -4.78 12.44
N GLU A 191 11.16 -3.65 13.02
CA GLU A 191 12.56 -3.19 12.97
C GLU A 191 13.50 -4.27 13.53
N LYS A 192 13.20 -4.85 14.70
CA LYS A 192 14.00 -5.91 15.30
C LYS A 192 14.09 -7.16 14.43
N VAL A 193 13.00 -7.56 13.78
CA VAL A 193 12.99 -8.69 12.84
C VAL A 193 14.02 -8.48 11.73
N PHE A 194 14.07 -7.30 11.15
CA PHE A 194 15.04 -6.96 10.11
C PHE A 194 16.45 -6.78 10.67
N MET A 195 16.61 -6.09 11.80
CA MET A 195 17.93 -5.87 12.43
C MET A 195 18.59 -7.15 12.94
N SER A 196 17.82 -8.14 13.40
CA SER A 196 18.33 -9.42 13.84
C SER A 196 18.64 -10.41 12.71
N ASN A 197 18.31 -10.06 11.46
CA ASN A 197 18.53 -10.91 10.31
C ASN A 197 20.02 -10.93 9.92
N ASP A 198 20.56 -12.09 9.51
CA ASP A 198 21.96 -12.21 9.11
C ASP A 198 22.23 -11.68 7.69
N VAL A 199 21.20 -11.49 6.88
CA VAL A 199 21.30 -11.00 5.51
C VAL A 199 21.48 -9.48 5.52
N LEU A 200 22.57 -8.97 4.92
CA LEU A 200 22.94 -7.56 4.94
C LEU A 200 21.82 -6.61 4.44
N VAL A 201 21.12 -7.01 3.38
CA VAL A 201 20.03 -6.19 2.84
C VAL A 201 18.86 -6.09 3.82
N MET A 202 18.58 -7.12 4.59
CA MET A 202 17.54 -7.09 5.62
C MET A 202 17.92 -6.15 6.77
N LYS A 203 19.17 -6.19 7.23
CA LYS A 203 19.68 -5.21 8.21
C LYS A 203 19.58 -3.78 7.68
N ALA A 204 19.90 -3.56 6.41
CA ALA A 204 19.77 -2.25 5.78
C ALA A 204 18.32 -1.76 5.74
N ILE A 205 17.34 -2.66 5.57
CA ILE A 205 15.91 -2.33 5.71
C ILE A 205 15.59 -1.87 7.13
N GLY A 206 16.05 -2.59 8.16
CA GLY A 206 15.84 -2.19 9.55
C GLY A 206 16.37 -0.78 9.85
N VAL A 207 17.59 -0.49 9.43
CA VAL A 207 18.19 0.86 9.56
C VAL A 207 17.42 1.92 8.76
N ALA A 208 16.87 1.54 7.59
CA ALA A 208 16.15 2.47 6.72
C ALA A 208 14.76 2.85 7.24
N LEU A 209 14.21 2.15 8.22
CA LEU A 209 12.91 2.52 8.82
C LEU A 209 13.02 3.89 9.52
N PHE A 210 14.08 4.10 10.30
CA PHE A 210 14.32 5.34 11.05
C PHE A 210 15.79 5.74 11.00
N PRO A 211 16.32 6.22 9.87
CA PRO A 211 17.74 6.43 9.66
C PRO A 211 18.36 7.54 10.50
N GLU A 212 17.58 8.44 11.07
CA GLU A 212 18.06 9.56 11.92
C GLU A 212 18.23 9.15 13.38
N THR A 213 17.87 7.92 13.74
CA THR A 213 17.94 7.43 15.12
C THR A 213 19.11 6.48 15.25
N THR A 214 20.25 7.01 15.72
CA THR A 214 21.46 6.21 15.99
C THR A 214 21.34 5.31 17.21
N ASP A 215 20.51 5.71 18.17
CA ASP A 215 20.10 4.90 19.31
C ASP A 215 18.59 4.75 19.20
N TYR A 216 18.12 3.54 18.94
CA TYR A 216 16.70 3.18 18.85
C TYR A 216 15.79 4.31 19.30
N ALA A 217 15.14 4.93 18.34
CA ALA A 217 14.21 6.02 18.61
C ALA A 217 13.38 5.67 19.82
N PRO A 218 13.24 6.58 20.78
CA PRO A 218 12.34 6.34 21.89
C PRO A 218 11.03 5.77 21.35
N LYS A 219 10.47 4.77 22.03
CA LYS A 219 9.21 4.13 21.58
C LYS A 219 8.13 5.15 21.24
N GLU A 220 8.16 6.32 21.89
CA GLU A 220 7.28 7.45 21.61
C GLU A 220 7.46 8.03 20.21
N TYR A 221 8.68 8.03 19.66
CA TYR A 221 8.93 8.49 18.30
C TYR A 221 8.38 7.49 17.28
N ILE A 222 8.64 6.20 17.46
CA ILE A 222 8.13 5.14 16.59
C ILE A 222 6.60 5.15 16.56
N ARG A 223 5.96 5.30 17.72
CA ARG A 223 4.49 5.36 17.84
C ARG A 223 3.83 6.45 17.02
N LYS A 224 4.54 7.56 16.74
CA LYS A 224 4.03 8.60 15.84
C LYS A 224 3.79 8.11 14.41
N TYR A 225 4.37 6.97 14.06
CA TYR A 225 4.24 6.37 12.73
C TYR A 225 3.47 5.05 12.75
N GLU A 226 2.81 4.71 13.84
CA GLU A 226 1.95 3.54 13.93
C GLU A 226 0.48 3.94 13.71
N PRO A 227 -0.21 3.37 12.71
CA PRO A 227 -1.61 3.67 12.44
C PRO A 227 -2.53 3.54 13.65
N ILE A 228 -2.27 2.54 14.52
CA ILE A 228 -3.07 2.31 15.73
C ILE A 228 -3.10 3.50 16.69
N THR A 229 -2.07 4.35 16.67
CA THR A 229 -1.97 5.54 17.55
C THR A 229 -3.06 6.57 17.25
N TYR A 230 -3.51 6.64 16.00
CA TYR A 230 -4.45 7.67 15.52
C TYR A 230 -5.82 7.11 15.18
N PHE A 231 -5.95 5.78 15.06
CA PHE A 231 -7.16 5.16 14.57
C PHE A 231 -8.35 5.42 15.50
N ASP A 232 -9.43 5.93 14.92
CA ASP A 232 -10.70 6.13 15.60
C ASP A 232 -11.92 5.67 14.76
N LYS A 233 -13.13 5.77 15.33
CA LYS A 233 -14.37 5.34 14.68
C LYS A 233 -14.76 6.17 13.44
N ASN A 234 -14.20 7.37 13.27
CA ASN A 234 -14.51 8.28 12.18
C ASN A 234 -13.63 8.02 10.95
N ASP A 235 -12.51 7.31 11.15
CA ASP A 235 -11.58 6.96 10.07
C ASP A 235 -12.27 6.18 8.95
N PRO A 236 -11.69 6.18 7.73
CA PRO A 236 -12.23 5.41 6.63
C PRO A 236 -12.27 3.92 6.95
N PRO A 237 -13.15 3.13 6.29
CA PRO A 237 -13.18 1.69 6.43
C PRO A 237 -11.85 1.06 5.98
N PHE A 238 -11.45 0.00 6.70
CA PHE A 238 -10.25 -0.78 6.44
C PHE A 238 -10.58 -2.18 5.93
N PHE A 239 -9.87 -2.60 4.90
CA PHE A 239 -9.69 -4.01 4.53
C PHE A 239 -8.24 -4.38 4.82
N ILE A 240 -8.02 -5.45 5.60
CA ILE A 240 -6.68 -5.99 5.88
C ILE A 240 -6.59 -7.42 5.37
N TRP A 241 -5.56 -7.69 4.59
CA TRP A 241 -5.07 -9.04 4.31
C TRP A 241 -3.82 -9.31 5.15
N GLN A 242 -3.80 -10.43 5.89
CA GLN A 242 -2.66 -10.82 6.72
C GLN A 242 -2.40 -12.31 6.64
N GLY A 243 -1.15 -12.66 6.36
CA GLY A 243 -0.66 -14.04 6.42
C GLY A 243 -0.31 -14.46 7.86
N GLY A 244 -0.77 -15.63 8.29
CA GLY A 244 -0.51 -16.15 9.64
C GLY A 244 0.93 -16.62 9.85
N LYS A 245 1.66 -16.87 8.75
CA LYS A 245 3.09 -17.24 8.74
C LYS A 245 3.99 -16.13 8.21
N ASP A 246 3.54 -14.90 8.30
CA ASP A 246 4.33 -13.73 7.95
C ASP A 246 5.52 -13.58 8.92
N ASP A 247 6.73 -13.72 8.40
CA ASP A 247 7.99 -13.66 9.15
C ASP A 247 8.69 -12.29 9.04
N GLN A 248 8.16 -11.37 8.22
CA GLN A 248 8.67 -10.01 8.04
C GLN A 248 7.86 -8.99 8.83
N VAL A 249 6.55 -9.13 8.79
CA VAL A 249 5.60 -8.32 9.57
C VAL A 249 4.74 -9.30 10.37
N PRO A 250 5.22 -9.75 11.55
CA PRO A 250 4.57 -10.82 12.31
C PRO A 250 3.13 -10.48 12.69
N PRO A 251 2.21 -11.48 12.73
CA PRO A 251 0.78 -11.25 13.05
C PRO A 251 0.54 -10.48 14.35
N VAL A 252 1.43 -10.59 15.32
CA VAL A 252 1.35 -9.83 16.59
C VAL A 252 1.28 -8.30 16.37
N THR A 253 1.79 -7.79 15.24
CA THR A 253 1.74 -6.37 14.85
C THR A 253 0.36 -5.93 14.33
N PHE A 254 -0.59 -6.85 14.27
CA PHE A 254 -1.97 -6.60 13.81
C PHE A 254 -3.02 -6.88 14.88
N GLU A 255 -2.74 -7.73 15.86
CA GLU A 255 -3.74 -8.27 16.79
C GLU A 255 -4.59 -7.18 17.46
N LYS A 256 -3.97 -6.14 18.01
CA LYS A 256 -4.67 -5.05 18.68
C LYS A 256 -5.49 -4.21 17.69
N PHE A 257 -4.93 -3.94 16.51
CA PHE A 257 -5.62 -3.16 15.50
C PHE A 257 -6.82 -3.93 14.93
N VAL A 258 -6.66 -5.23 14.68
CA VAL A 258 -7.75 -6.12 14.26
C VAL A 258 -8.86 -6.14 15.30
N ALA A 259 -8.54 -6.21 16.60
CA ALA A 259 -9.53 -6.14 17.66
C ALA A 259 -10.32 -4.81 17.65
N LEU A 260 -9.67 -3.69 17.32
CA LEU A 260 -10.35 -2.40 17.14
C LEU A 260 -11.26 -2.39 15.90
N LEU A 261 -10.79 -2.92 14.77
CA LEU A 261 -11.57 -3.02 13.53
C LEU A 261 -12.82 -3.89 13.73
N GLN A 262 -12.70 -4.98 14.49
CA GLN A 262 -13.79 -5.91 14.77
C GLN A 262 -14.87 -5.33 15.70
N GLN A 263 -14.62 -4.23 16.38
CA GLN A 263 -15.67 -3.49 17.11
C GLN A 263 -16.69 -2.86 16.14
N ASN A 264 -16.34 -2.68 14.86
CA ASN A 264 -17.24 -2.22 13.82
C ASN A 264 -17.14 -3.08 12.53
N PRO A 265 -17.63 -4.33 12.56
CA PRO A 265 -17.52 -5.25 11.43
C PRO A 265 -18.39 -4.83 10.23
N GLN A 266 -19.36 -3.93 10.44
CA GLN A 266 -20.16 -3.37 9.35
C GLN A 266 -19.35 -2.41 8.48
N LYS A 267 -18.26 -1.84 9.03
CA LYS A 267 -17.38 -0.89 8.37
C LYS A 267 -16.10 -1.54 7.87
N ASN A 268 -15.52 -2.43 8.64
CA ASN A 268 -14.19 -3.00 8.41
C ASN A 268 -14.25 -4.48 8.00
N GLU A 269 -13.15 -4.95 7.40
CA GLU A 269 -12.98 -6.35 7.02
C GLU A 269 -11.52 -6.80 7.22
N VAL A 270 -11.35 -8.02 7.70
CA VAL A 270 -10.04 -8.65 7.91
C VAL A 270 -10.07 -10.03 7.27
N LEU A 271 -9.18 -10.25 6.31
CA LEU A 271 -8.93 -11.54 5.69
C LEU A 271 -7.62 -12.10 6.25
N PHE A 272 -7.73 -12.92 7.29
CA PHE A 272 -6.60 -13.64 7.86
C PHE A 272 -6.42 -14.99 7.15
N VAL A 273 -5.20 -15.25 6.67
CA VAL A 273 -4.86 -16.48 5.96
C VAL A 273 -3.85 -17.26 6.81
N PRO A 274 -4.26 -18.30 7.57
CA PRO A 274 -3.41 -18.96 8.57
C PRO A 274 -2.07 -19.48 8.03
N GLU A 275 -2.07 -20.00 6.80
CA GLU A 275 -0.88 -20.52 6.14
C GLU A 275 -0.17 -19.50 5.23
N GLY A 276 -0.74 -18.29 5.09
CA GLY A 276 -0.22 -17.22 4.25
C GLY A 276 1.13 -16.71 4.75
N GLN A 277 2.00 -16.40 3.81
CA GLN A 277 3.30 -15.76 4.05
C GLN A 277 3.16 -14.24 4.02
N HIS A 278 4.29 -13.51 4.11
CA HIS A 278 4.30 -12.05 3.97
C HIS A 278 3.64 -11.57 2.67
N SER A 279 3.92 -12.24 1.58
CA SER A 279 3.40 -11.90 0.25
C SER A 279 2.35 -12.93 -0.16
N PRO A 280 1.11 -12.51 -0.49
CA PRO A 280 0.08 -13.44 -0.93
C PRO A 280 0.51 -14.18 -2.21
N SER A 281 0.24 -15.47 -2.24
CA SER A 281 0.30 -16.28 -3.47
C SER A 281 -0.74 -15.78 -4.50
N ALA A 282 -0.66 -16.26 -5.72
CA ALA A 282 -1.62 -15.89 -6.76
C ALA A 282 -3.07 -16.25 -6.41
N ALA A 283 -3.27 -17.42 -5.80
CA ALA A 283 -4.59 -17.88 -5.39
C ALA A 283 -5.15 -17.04 -4.22
N GLU A 284 -4.32 -16.76 -3.22
CA GLU A 284 -4.67 -15.90 -2.10
C GLU A 284 -4.98 -14.47 -2.56
N LEU A 285 -4.20 -13.94 -3.51
CA LEU A 285 -4.43 -12.62 -4.08
C LEU A 285 -5.78 -12.58 -4.85
N ALA A 286 -6.10 -13.63 -5.59
CA ALA A 286 -7.39 -13.74 -6.28
C ALA A 286 -8.56 -13.73 -5.29
N THR A 287 -8.47 -14.51 -4.22
CA THR A 287 -9.47 -14.55 -3.14
C THR A 287 -9.58 -13.19 -2.45
N ALA A 288 -8.43 -12.55 -2.13
CA ALA A 288 -8.39 -11.23 -1.52
C ALA A 288 -9.12 -10.20 -2.39
N TYR A 289 -8.92 -10.20 -3.71
CA TYR A 289 -9.59 -9.23 -4.58
C TYR A 289 -11.10 -9.47 -4.73
N GLN A 290 -11.57 -10.70 -4.62
CA GLN A 290 -13.01 -10.94 -4.52
C GLN A 290 -13.59 -10.25 -3.27
N ALA A 291 -12.97 -10.48 -2.11
CA ALA A 291 -13.38 -9.86 -0.85
C ALA A 291 -13.22 -8.32 -0.88
N ILE A 292 -12.13 -7.79 -1.45
CA ILE A 292 -11.89 -6.35 -1.60
C ILE A 292 -13.01 -5.70 -2.43
N PHE A 293 -13.41 -6.27 -3.57
CA PHE A 293 -14.47 -5.68 -4.36
C PHE A 293 -15.82 -5.75 -3.65
N GLU A 294 -16.10 -6.79 -2.88
CA GLU A 294 -17.28 -6.84 -2.01
C GLU A 294 -17.22 -5.79 -0.90
N PHE A 295 -16.06 -5.63 -0.27
CA PHE A 295 -15.83 -4.59 0.73
C PHE A 295 -16.05 -3.18 0.14
N LEU A 296 -15.46 -2.88 -1.01
CA LEU A 296 -15.65 -1.60 -1.70
C LEU A 296 -17.12 -1.36 -2.07
N ASP A 297 -17.85 -2.41 -2.42
CA ASP A 297 -19.26 -2.34 -2.80
C ASP A 297 -20.20 -2.13 -1.61
N LYS A 298 -19.94 -2.80 -0.50
CA LYS A 298 -20.86 -2.89 0.64
C LYS A 298 -20.51 -1.93 1.77
N LYS A 299 -19.23 -1.64 1.98
CA LYS A 299 -18.74 -0.93 3.19
C LYS A 299 -18.17 0.46 2.92
N VAL A 300 -17.65 0.73 1.71
CA VAL A 300 -17.13 2.05 1.34
C VAL A 300 -18.26 2.91 0.75
N LYS A 301 -18.48 4.10 1.35
CA LYS A 301 -19.57 5.02 1.01
C LYS A 301 -19.06 6.33 0.38
#